data_04601b68b87ced50bcd465820460cd82
#
_entry.id   04601b68b87ced50bcd465820460cd82
#
_cell.length_a   1.000
_cell.length_b   1.000
_cell.length_c   1.000
_cell.angle_alpha   90.00
_cell.angle_beta   90.00
_cell.angle_gamma   90.00
#
_symmetry.space_group_name_H-M   'P 1'
#
loop_
_entity.id
_entity.type
_entity.pdbx_description
1 polymer ?
#
loop_
_entity_poly.entity_id
_entity_poly.type
_entity_poly.pdbx_seq_one_letter_code
_entity_poly.pdbx_strand_id
1 'polypeptide(L)'
;MTRIEWMEGGEQRSALWRSESGWPAPKKVVIADDTMAADTAYRLALDGTALLWRGDFQNARQLVQALARRIDHKGSRAKRAKASKAPATPTEQFHRHRLAQLQRARTLAMLLIPFDADYGIPLRRAPDVKEACLEAWGAPTEPCVASLRELLGLIGAHEWRRKGVYIPSLDDRIHPWYGVFSPVRGEYVELVAQAPLPPGAKLAFDIGAGTGVLSSVLARRGLPRVVATDMDERALGCARDNVERLGLSKQVEIVKADLFPEGQADVVVCNPPWLPGKPSSAIEYAIYDPDSRMLRGFVGGLKAHLAPGGEGWLILSDLAEHLGLRTREQLLGWIAAAGLAVAGRHDVRPTHAKAFDGEDPLHAARSLEVTSLWRLRVA
;
A
#
# COMPACT_ATOMS: atom_id res chain seq x y z
N MET A 1 -14.82 -1.59 20.57
CA MET A 1 -15.03 -1.77 19.11
C MET A 1 -16.17 -0.85 18.66
N THR A 2 -16.05 -0.19 17.51
CA THR A 2 -17.08 0.74 17.01
C THR A 2 -18.27 -0.05 16.47
N ARG A 3 -19.50 0.39 16.75
CA ARG A 3 -20.73 -0.21 16.23
C ARG A 3 -21.39 0.70 15.19
N ILE A 4 -22.08 0.11 14.25
CA ILE A 4 -22.98 0.78 13.31
C ILE A 4 -24.41 0.49 13.71
N GLU A 5 -25.28 1.48 13.62
CA GLU A 5 -26.69 1.38 14.01
C GLU A 5 -27.59 1.83 12.85
N TRP A 6 -28.77 1.19 12.75
CA TRP A 6 -29.78 1.53 11.72
C TRP A 6 -31.18 1.15 12.17
N MET A 7 -32.18 1.71 11.48
CA MET A 7 -33.58 1.32 11.63
C MET A 7 -33.97 0.34 10.51
N GLU A 8 -34.56 -0.78 10.86
CA GLU A 8 -35.07 -1.78 9.92
C GLU A 8 -36.36 -2.42 10.45
N GLY A 9 -37.44 -2.34 9.66
CA GLY A 9 -38.74 -2.87 10.08
C GLY A 9 -39.34 -2.19 11.32
N GLY A 10 -38.97 -0.93 11.60
CA GLY A 10 -39.39 -0.21 12.80
C GLY A 10 -38.56 -0.50 14.05
N GLU A 11 -37.58 -1.37 13.99
CA GLU A 11 -36.69 -1.73 15.10
C GLU A 11 -35.30 -1.14 14.92
N GLN A 12 -34.67 -0.71 16.02
CA GLN A 12 -33.25 -0.34 16.02
C GLN A 12 -32.39 -1.59 15.99
N ARG A 13 -31.51 -1.66 15.02
CA ARG A 13 -30.53 -2.74 14.81
C ARG A 13 -29.12 -2.20 14.98
N SER A 14 -28.19 -3.08 15.37
CA SER A 14 -26.77 -2.74 15.44
C SER A 14 -25.88 -3.95 15.13
N ALA A 15 -24.68 -3.66 14.60
CA ALA A 15 -23.64 -4.68 14.36
C ALA A 15 -22.24 -4.09 14.59
N LEU A 16 -21.23 -4.94 14.64
CA LEU A 16 -19.84 -4.49 14.67
C LEU A 16 -19.50 -3.77 13.34
N TRP A 17 -18.92 -2.60 13.43
CA TRP A 17 -18.40 -1.88 12.28
C TRP A 17 -16.97 -2.32 11.97
N ARG A 18 -16.71 -2.80 10.75
CA ARG A 18 -15.38 -3.15 10.25
C ARG A 18 -14.93 -2.13 9.21
N SER A 19 -13.75 -1.54 9.42
CA SER A 19 -13.10 -0.67 8.45
C SER A 19 -11.58 -0.73 8.62
N GLU A 20 -10.90 -1.34 7.68
CA GLU A 20 -9.43 -1.38 7.60
C GLU A 20 -8.82 0.00 7.27
N SER A 21 -9.62 0.87 6.63
CA SER A 21 -9.22 2.26 6.38
C SER A 21 -9.36 3.15 7.64
N GLY A 22 -9.83 2.60 8.77
CA GLY A 22 -10.03 3.34 10.01
C GLY A 22 -11.14 4.39 9.96
N TRP A 23 -12.08 4.26 9.00
CA TRP A 23 -13.19 5.21 8.91
C TRP A 23 -14.23 4.95 9.99
N PRO A 24 -14.79 6.03 10.58
CA PRO A 24 -15.85 5.89 11.56
C PRO A 24 -17.10 5.27 10.92
N ALA A 25 -17.93 4.61 11.74
CA ALA A 25 -19.22 4.10 11.29
C ALA A 25 -20.09 5.24 10.74
N PRO A 26 -20.77 5.02 9.60
CA PRO A 26 -21.73 5.99 9.07
C PRO A 26 -22.83 6.31 10.07
N LYS A 27 -23.14 7.60 10.23
CA LYS A 27 -24.20 8.06 11.14
C LYS A 27 -25.62 7.91 10.58
N LYS A 28 -25.73 7.87 9.25
CA LYS A 28 -27.01 7.71 8.54
C LYS A 28 -26.94 6.45 7.71
N VAL A 29 -27.85 5.52 7.94
CA VAL A 29 -27.95 4.25 7.22
C VAL A 29 -29.37 4.03 6.76
N VAL A 30 -29.52 3.65 5.50
CA VAL A 30 -30.81 3.25 4.92
C VAL A 30 -30.69 1.83 4.36
N ILE A 31 -31.77 1.08 4.42
CA ILE A 31 -31.85 -0.24 3.77
C ILE A 31 -31.98 -0.02 2.26
N ALA A 32 -31.22 -0.79 1.50
CA ALA A 32 -31.22 -0.77 0.05
C ALA A 32 -31.26 -2.19 -0.51
N ASP A 33 -31.93 -2.36 -1.64
CA ASP A 33 -32.07 -3.64 -2.32
C ASP A 33 -32.00 -3.49 -3.85
N ASP A 34 -32.41 -4.52 -4.57
CA ASP A 34 -32.38 -4.59 -6.04
C ASP A 34 -33.27 -3.54 -6.73
N THR A 35 -34.16 -2.87 -6.01
CA THR A 35 -35.00 -1.79 -6.52
C THR A 35 -34.34 -0.42 -6.49
N MET A 36 -33.19 -0.30 -5.81
CA MET A 36 -32.48 0.96 -5.61
C MET A 36 -31.91 1.51 -6.93
N ALA A 37 -32.47 2.62 -7.39
CA ALA A 37 -31.96 3.30 -8.58
C ALA A 37 -30.56 3.89 -8.33
N ALA A 38 -29.66 3.73 -9.29
CA ALA A 38 -28.26 4.16 -9.17
C ALA A 38 -28.08 5.68 -8.98
N ASP A 39 -29.01 6.52 -9.47
CA ASP A 39 -28.99 7.97 -9.26
C ASP A 39 -29.40 8.35 -7.83
N THR A 40 -30.33 7.62 -7.26
CA THR A 40 -30.73 7.79 -5.86
C THR A 40 -29.61 7.34 -4.93
N ALA A 41 -29.04 6.16 -5.18
CA ALA A 41 -27.89 5.64 -4.44
C ALA A 41 -26.70 6.63 -4.48
N TYR A 42 -26.41 7.21 -5.64
CA TYR A 42 -25.33 8.18 -5.80
C TYR A 42 -25.56 9.46 -4.97
N ARG A 43 -26.79 10.01 -4.98
CA ARG A 43 -27.12 11.20 -4.17
C ARG A 43 -26.98 10.92 -2.67
N LEU A 44 -27.51 9.79 -2.19
CA LEU A 44 -27.42 9.38 -0.79
C LEU A 44 -25.97 9.20 -0.36
N ALA A 45 -25.16 8.50 -1.17
CA ALA A 45 -23.73 8.27 -0.88
C ALA A 45 -22.93 9.58 -0.83
N LEU A 46 -23.22 10.55 -1.70
CA LEU A 46 -22.59 11.88 -1.66
C LEU A 46 -22.96 12.67 -0.39
N ASP A 47 -24.17 12.48 0.12
CA ASP A 47 -24.68 13.12 1.35
C ASP A 47 -24.18 12.41 2.62
N GLY A 48 -23.33 11.35 2.46
CA GLY A 48 -22.80 10.56 3.57
C GLY A 48 -23.80 9.58 4.19
N THR A 49 -24.91 9.27 3.50
CA THR A 49 -25.86 8.23 3.88
C THR A 49 -25.42 6.88 3.33
N ALA A 50 -25.17 5.93 4.20
CA ALA A 50 -24.78 4.57 3.83
C ALA A 50 -26.01 3.73 3.43
N LEU A 51 -25.77 2.81 2.50
CA LEU A 51 -26.77 1.92 1.90
C LEU A 51 -26.48 0.51 2.40
N LEU A 52 -27.19 0.02 3.42
CA LEU A 52 -27.06 -1.36 3.90
C LEU A 52 -27.85 -2.29 2.97
N TRP A 53 -27.11 -3.15 2.26
CA TRP A 53 -27.66 -3.96 1.19
C TRP A 53 -28.40 -5.19 1.70
N ARG A 54 -29.58 -5.45 1.12
CA ARG A 54 -30.44 -6.62 1.40
C ARG A 54 -30.81 -7.40 0.12
N GLY A 55 -30.44 -6.89 -1.03
CA GLY A 55 -30.70 -7.52 -2.33
C GLY A 55 -29.63 -8.57 -2.72
N ASP A 56 -29.57 -8.85 -4.01
CA ASP A 56 -28.61 -9.76 -4.58
C ASP A 56 -27.18 -9.18 -4.58
N PHE A 57 -26.20 -9.96 -4.17
CA PHE A 57 -24.80 -9.53 -4.07
C PHE A 57 -24.22 -9.05 -5.42
N GLN A 58 -24.57 -9.71 -6.53
CA GLN A 58 -24.06 -9.31 -7.84
C GLN A 58 -24.66 -7.96 -8.27
N ASN A 59 -25.92 -7.67 -7.88
CA ASN A 59 -26.53 -6.35 -8.12
C ASN A 59 -25.87 -5.26 -7.27
N ALA A 60 -25.47 -5.55 -6.02
CA ALA A 60 -24.63 -4.64 -5.23
C ALA A 60 -23.30 -4.30 -5.95
N ARG A 61 -22.62 -5.30 -6.52
CA ARG A 61 -21.39 -5.08 -7.30
C ARG A 61 -21.64 -4.20 -8.53
N GLN A 62 -22.74 -4.44 -9.26
CA GLN A 62 -23.11 -3.61 -10.42
C GLN A 62 -23.42 -2.18 -9.99
N LEU A 63 -24.09 -1.99 -8.85
CA LEU A 63 -24.39 -0.66 -8.31
C LEU A 63 -23.10 0.11 -7.97
N VAL A 64 -22.12 -0.52 -7.29
CA VAL A 64 -20.81 0.14 -7.02
C VAL A 64 -20.11 0.54 -8.32
N GLN A 65 -20.13 -0.30 -9.34
CA GLN A 65 -19.57 0.05 -10.66
C GLN A 65 -20.31 1.21 -11.31
N ALA A 66 -21.64 1.25 -11.19
CA ALA A 66 -22.46 2.37 -11.69
C ALA A 66 -22.16 3.67 -10.94
N LEU A 67 -21.96 3.62 -9.62
CA LEU A 67 -21.52 4.76 -8.81
C LEU A 67 -20.15 5.26 -9.25
N ALA A 68 -19.19 4.34 -9.43
CA ALA A 68 -17.85 4.68 -9.90
C ALA A 68 -17.89 5.44 -11.24
N ARG A 69 -18.59 4.90 -12.23
CA ARG A 69 -18.76 5.58 -13.54
C ARG A 69 -19.34 6.99 -13.40
N ARG A 70 -20.33 7.19 -12.50
CA ARG A 70 -20.95 8.53 -12.29
C ARG A 70 -19.98 9.53 -11.68
N ILE A 71 -19.15 9.08 -10.73
CA ILE A 71 -18.10 9.91 -10.13
C ILE A 71 -17.10 10.35 -11.21
N ASP A 72 -16.63 9.39 -12.00
CA ASP A 72 -15.59 9.59 -13.01
C ASP A 72 -16.11 10.54 -14.13
N HIS A 73 -17.35 10.37 -14.60
CA HIS A 73 -17.98 11.27 -15.57
C HIS A 73 -18.17 12.71 -15.08
N LYS A 74 -18.58 12.91 -13.81
CA LYS A 74 -18.68 14.27 -13.25
C LYS A 74 -17.33 14.93 -13.09
N GLY A 75 -16.31 14.16 -12.70
CA GLY A 75 -14.93 14.63 -12.64
C GLY A 75 -14.42 15.14 -14.00
N SER A 76 -14.69 14.41 -15.07
CA SER A 76 -14.29 14.78 -16.44
C SER A 76 -15.03 16.05 -16.94
N ARG A 77 -16.32 16.20 -16.65
CA ARG A 77 -17.07 17.42 -16.99
C ARG A 77 -16.56 18.67 -16.23
N ALA A 78 -16.26 18.51 -14.93
CA ALA A 78 -15.71 19.60 -14.12
C ALA A 78 -14.30 20.03 -14.58
N LYS A 79 -13.48 19.09 -15.07
CA LYS A 79 -12.16 19.38 -15.67
C LYS A 79 -12.29 20.20 -16.95
N ARG A 80 -13.21 19.85 -17.86
CA ARG A 80 -13.48 20.61 -19.10
C ARG A 80 -13.94 22.04 -18.81
N ALA A 81 -14.79 22.24 -17.84
CA ALA A 81 -15.29 23.56 -17.45
C ALA A 81 -14.22 24.46 -16.77
N LYS A 82 -13.17 23.88 -16.18
CA LYS A 82 -12.06 24.59 -15.50
C LYS A 82 -10.83 24.82 -16.37
N ALA A 83 -10.83 24.39 -17.62
CA ALA A 83 -9.69 24.53 -18.56
C ALA A 83 -9.27 25.96 -18.87
N SER A 84 -10.02 26.98 -18.40
CA SER A 84 -9.73 28.40 -18.59
C SER A 84 -8.87 29.03 -17.48
N LYS A 85 -8.45 28.28 -16.45
CA LYS A 85 -7.55 28.80 -15.39
C LYS A 85 -6.11 28.43 -15.67
N ALA A 86 -5.19 29.28 -15.18
CA ALA A 86 -3.74 29.03 -15.26
C ALA A 86 -3.38 27.57 -14.92
N PRO A 87 -2.40 26.97 -15.62
CA PRO A 87 -2.00 25.59 -15.39
C PRO A 87 -1.60 25.40 -13.92
N ALA A 88 -2.17 24.39 -13.27
CA ALA A 88 -1.83 24.06 -11.88
C ALA A 88 -0.39 23.53 -11.82
N THR A 89 0.34 23.88 -10.78
CA THR A 89 1.67 23.29 -10.51
C THR A 89 1.56 21.75 -10.32
N PRO A 90 2.63 20.99 -10.56
CA PRO A 90 2.62 19.54 -10.31
C PRO A 90 2.18 19.19 -8.89
N THR A 91 2.61 19.97 -7.89
CA THR A 91 2.20 19.81 -6.48
C THR A 91 0.69 20.01 -6.29
N GLU A 92 0.11 21.06 -6.88
CA GLU A 92 -1.33 21.28 -6.82
C GLU A 92 -2.12 20.19 -7.53
N GLN A 93 -1.61 19.70 -8.67
CA GLN A 93 -2.24 18.58 -9.40
C GLN A 93 -2.24 17.32 -8.54
N PHE A 94 -1.13 17.01 -7.88
CA PHE A 94 -1.02 15.91 -6.94
C PHE A 94 -2.05 16.01 -5.80
N HIS A 95 -2.11 17.15 -5.11
CA HIS A 95 -3.06 17.33 -4.00
C HIS A 95 -4.52 17.25 -4.45
N ARG A 96 -4.85 17.83 -5.61
CA ARG A 96 -6.20 17.72 -6.21
C ARG A 96 -6.54 16.28 -6.57
N HIS A 97 -5.59 15.56 -7.15
CA HIS A 97 -5.75 14.13 -7.47
C HIS A 97 -6.00 13.32 -6.21
N ARG A 98 -5.16 13.49 -5.17
CA ARG A 98 -5.32 12.81 -3.87
C ARG A 98 -6.70 13.09 -3.24
N LEU A 99 -7.13 14.35 -3.22
CA LEU A 99 -8.44 14.71 -2.69
C LEU A 99 -9.58 14.04 -3.47
N ALA A 100 -9.51 14.04 -4.79
CA ALA A 100 -10.50 13.38 -5.65
C ALA A 100 -10.56 11.85 -5.40
N GLN A 101 -9.39 11.19 -5.25
CA GLN A 101 -9.31 9.77 -4.91
C GLN A 101 -9.92 9.47 -3.54
N LEU A 102 -9.64 10.30 -2.53
CA LEU A 102 -10.22 10.16 -1.19
C LEU A 102 -11.75 10.33 -1.20
N GLN A 103 -12.27 11.35 -1.90
CA GLN A 103 -13.70 11.57 -2.04
C GLN A 103 -14.38 10.41 -2.79
N ARG A 104 -13.75 9.93 -3.88
CA ARG A 104 -14.22 8.75 -4.61
C ARG A 104 -14.29 7.52 -3.72
N ALA A 105 -13.22 7.27 -2.95
CA ALA A 105 -13.15 6.15 -2.03
C ALA A 105 -14.25 6.19 -0.97
N ARG A 106 -14.47 7.38 -0.35
CA ARG A 106 -15.55 7.59 0.64
C ARG A 106 -16.93 7.36 0.07
N THR A 107 -17.21 7.90 -1.12
CA THR A 107 -18.52 7.73 -1.76
C THR A 107 -18.79 6.24 -2.08
N LEU A 108 -17.81 5.53 -2.62
CA LEU A 108 -17.95 4.11 -2.94
C LEU A 108 -18.03 3.22 -1.69
N ALA A 109 -17.48 3.66 -0.56
CA ALA A 109 -17.56 2.95 0.71
C ALA A 109 -18.95 3.06 1.38
N MET A 110 -19.86 3.89 0.86
CA MET A 110 -21.22 4.00 1.41
C MET A 110 -22.12 2.82 1.07
N LEU A 111 -21.76 1.91 0.17
CA LEU A 111 -22.48 0.65 -0.02
C LEU A 111 -21.94 -0.41 0.92
N LEU A 112 -22.80 -0.87 1.84
CA LEU A 112 -22.45 -1.74 2.95
C LEU A 112 -23.00 -3.16 2.76
N ILE A 113 -22.21 -4.14 3.20
CA ILE A 113 -22.57 -5.56 3.21
C ILE A 113 -22.64 -6.06 4.66
N PRO A 114 -23.71 -6.78 5.02
CA PRO A 114 -23.80 -7.47 6.30
C PRO A 114 -23.05 -8.80 6.24
N PHE A 115 -22.49 -9.22 7.38
CA PHE A 115 -21.85 -10.50 7.60
C PHE A 115 -22.44 -11.18 8.84
N ASP A 116 -22.63 -12.47 8.75
CA ASP A 116 -22.96 -13.32 9.90
C ASP A 116 -21.75 -13.48 10.83
N ALA A 117 -21.98 -14.12 11.99
CA ALA A 117 -20.95 -14.31 13.00
C ALA A 117 -19.78 -15.21 12.55
N ASP A 118 -19.84 -15.85 11.38
CA ASP A 118 -18.82 -16.69 10.78
C ASP A 118 -18.24 -16.11 9.47
N TYR A 119 -18.48 -14.82 9.20
CA TYR A 119 -18.18 -14.13 7.95
C TYR A 119 -18.97 -14.61 6.72
N GLY A 120 -20.03 -15.41 6.91
CA GLY A 120 -21.00 -15.67 5.87
C GLY A 120 -21.72 -14.37 5.47
N ILE A 121 -22.05 -14.23 4.19
CA ILE A 121 -22.81 -13.09 3.69
C ILE A 121 -24.24 -13.55 3.45
N PRO A 122 -25.24 -13.06 4.22
CA PRO A 122 -26.64 -13.49 4.10
C PRO A 122 -27.35 -12.83 2.91
N LEU A 123 -26.75 -12.89 1.75
CA LEU A 123 -27.30 -12.31 0.50
C LEU A 123 -27.28 -13.37 -0.62
N ARG A 124 -28.25 -13.28 -1.53
CA ARG A 124 -28.28 -14.17 -2.70
C ARG A 124 -27.02 -14.00 -3.56
N ARG A 125 -26.50 -15.09 -4.11
CA ARG A 125 -25.33 -15.17 -4.98
C ARG A 125 -24.06 -14.52 -4.39
N ALA A 126 -23.99 -14.43 -3.07
CA ALA A 126 -22.77 -14.01 -2.39
C ALA A 126 -21.67 -15.06 -2.56
N PRO A 127 -20.41 -14.65 -2.79
CA PRO A 127 -19.28 -15.57 -2.78
C PRO A 127 -18.98 -16.04 -1.36
N ASP A 128 -18.29 -17.17 -1.22
CA ASP A 128 -17.62 -17.50 0.03
C ASP A 128 -16.40 -16.59 0.21
N VAL A 129 -16.35 -15.88 1.32
CA VAL A 129 -15.31 -14.90 1.64
C VAL A 129 -14.65 -15.16 2.99
N LYS A 130 -14.98 -16.28 3.63
CA LYS A 130 -14.56 -16.59 5.00
C LYS A 130 -13.04 -16.54 5.16
N GLU A 131 -12.30 -17.20 4.27
CA GLU A 131 -10.84 -17.20 4.30
C GLU A 131 -10.25 -15.80 4.11
N ALA A 132 -10.75 -15.03 3.13
CA ALA A 132 -10.31 -13.67 2.89
C ALA A 132 -10.55 -12.75 4.10
N CYS A 133 -11.70 -12.91 4.77
CA CYS A 133 -12.03 -12.17 5.98
C CYS A 133 -11.17 -12.61 7.17
N LEU A 134 -10.95 -13.92 7.35
CA LEU A 134 -10.07 -14.46 8.40
C LEU A 134 -8.63 -13.92 8.27
N GLU A 135 -8.09 -13.87 7.05
CA GLU A 135 -6.74 -13.35 6.79
C GLU A 135 -6.60 -11.87 7.14
N ALA A 136 -7.63 -11.06 6.88
CA ALA A 136 -7.56 -9.62 7.08
C ALA A 136 -8.04 -9.17 8.47
N TRP A 137 -9.09 -9.81 8.99
CA TRP A 137 -9.79 -9.37 10.20
C TRP A 137 -9.58 -10.29 11.41
N GLY A 138 -8.94 -11.44 11.20
CA GLY A 138 -8.79 -12.47 12.23
C GLY A 138 -10.08 -13.25 12.50
N ALA A 139 -10.14 -13.97 13.63
CA ALA A 139 -11.29 -14.78 13.99
C ALA A 139 -12.56 -13.91 14.17
N PRO A 140 -13.71 -14.36 13.65
CA PRO A 140 -14.97 -13.66 13.82
C PRO A 140 -15.44 -13.74 15.27
N THR A 141 -16.14 -12.72 15.75
CA THR A 141 -16.65 -12.64 17.11
C THR A 141 -18.17 -12.49 17.17
N GLU A 142 -18.73 -11.74 16.26
CA GLU A 142 -20.14 -11.40 16.17
C GLU A 142 -20.51 -10.95 14.76
N PRO A 143 -21.80 -10.83 14.40
CA PRO A 143 -22.20 -10.25 13.12
C PRO A 143 -21.62 -8.85 12.93
N CYS A 144 -21.16 -8.56 11.70
CA CYS A 144 -20.53 -7.29 11.40
C CYS A 144 -21.03 -6.69 10.06
N VAL A 145 -20.67 -5.45 9.85
CA VAL A 145 -20.95 -4.71 8.61
C VAL A 145 -19.66 -4.05 8.13
N ALA A 146 -19.37 -4.20 6.84
CA ALA A 146 -18.27 -3.51 6.19
C ALA A 146 -18.69 -2.93 4.83
N SER A 147 -17.87 -2.06 4.26
CA SER A 147 -18.15 -1.58 2.91
C SER A 147 -17.89 -2.67 1.86
N LEU A 148 -18.75 -2.74 0.82
CA LEU A 148 -18.54 -3.64 -0.30
C LEU A 148 -17.19 -3.37 -1.00
N ARG A 149 -16.79 -2.10 -1.09
CA ARG A 149 -15.48 -1.72 -1.67
C ARG A 149 -14.33 -2.36 -0.91
N GLU A 150 -14.40 -2.35 0.41
CA GLU A 150 -13.37 -2.97 1.27
C GLU A 150 -13.37 -4.49 1.11
N LEU A 151 -14.54 -5.12 1.16
CA LEU A 151 -14.69 -6.56 0.91
C LEU A 151 -14.08 -6.99 -0.43
N LEU A 152 -14.33 -6.23 -1.51
CA LEU A 152 -13.71 -6.52 -2.81
C LEU A 152 -12.18 -6.40 -2.77
N GLY A 153 -11.65 -5.50 -1.94
CA GLY A 153 -10.21 -5.41 -1.66
C GLY A 153 -9.67 -6.63 -0.94
N LEU A 154 -10.39 -7.15 0.07
CA LEU A 154 -10.02 -8.38 0.78
C LEU A 154 -9.99 -9.59 -0.15
N ILE A 155 -11.03 -9.77 -0.95
CA ILE A 155 -11.13 -10.86 -1.94
C ILE A 155 -9.94 -10.78 -2.93
N GLY A 156 -9.66 -9.58 -3.44
CA GLY A 156 -8.54 -9.37 -4.36
C GLY A 156 -7.18 -9.69 -3.72
N ALA A 157 -6.95 -9.26 -2.48
CA ALA A 157 -5.72 -9.54 -1.75
C ALA A 157 -5.54 -11.04 -1.44
N HIS A 158 -6.63 -11.73 -1.05
CA HIS A 158 -6.63 -13.18 -0.85
C HIS A 158 -6.24 -13.94 -2.13
N GLU A 159 -6.81 -13.57 -3.28
CA GLU A 159 -6.45 -14.16 -4.57
C GLU A 159 -4.98 -13.90 -4.95
N TRP A 160 -4.46 -12.68 -4.68
CA TRP A 160 -3.05 -12.36 -4.87
C TRP A 160 -2.15 -13.20 -3.96
N ARG A 161 -2.52 -13.36 -2.69
CA ARG A 161 -1.81 -14.22 -1.74
C ARG A 161 -1.78 -15.66 -2.22
N ARG A 162 -2.92 -16.22 -2.66
CA ARG A 162 -2.98 -17.59 -3.19
C ARG A 162 -2.09 -17.80 -4.40
N LYS A 163 -2.13 -16.88 -5.37
CA LYS A 163 -1.34 -16.98 -6.61
C LYS A 163 0.13 -16.70 -6.40
N GLY A 164 0.45 -15.80 -5.50
CA GLY A 164 1.79 -15.23 -5.33
C GLY A 164 2.23 -14.38 -6.53
N VAL A 165 3.24 -13.58 -6.30
CA VAL A 165 3.92 -12.75 -7.30
C VAL A 165 5.25 -13.41 -7.64
N TYR A 166 5.45 -13.81 -8.89
CA TYR A 166 6.73 -14.37 -9.34
C TYR A 166 7.82 -13.30 -9.32
N ILE A 167 8.94 -13.62 -8.72
CA ILE A 167 10.12 -12.76 -8.61
C ILE A 167 11.27 -13.43 -9.37
N PRO A 168 11.68 -12.90 -10.52
CA PRO A 168 12.70 -13.53 -11.36
C PRO A 168 14.01 -13.81 -10.64
N SER A 169 14.48 -12.88 -9.81
CA SER A 169 15.72 -13.03 -9.05
C SER A 169 15.69 -14.06 -7.92
N LEU A 170 14.49 -14.54 -7.56
CA LEU A 170 14.31 -15.66 -6.61
C LEU A 170 14.05 -16.99 -7.34
N ASP A 171 13.64 -16.94 -8.62
CA ASP A 171 13.02 -18.04 -9.36
C ASP A 171 11.86 -18.70 -8.59
N ASP A 172 11.09 -17.88 -7.85
CA ASP A 172 10.04 -18.33 -6.96
C ASP A 172 9.00 -17.21 -6.74
N ARG A 173 7.99 -17.47 -5.92
CA ARG A 173 6.89 -16.55 -5.66
C ARG A 173 6.91 -15.99 -4.24
N ILE A 174 6.57 -14.72 -4.14
CA ILE A 174 6.25 -14.05 -2.89
C ILE A 174 4.72 -13.98 -2.76
N HIS A 175 4.21 -14.32 -1.58
CA HIS A 175 2.78 -14.37 -1.25
C HIS A 175 2.41 -13.19 -0.33
N PRO A 176 1.98 -12.04 -0.88
CA PRO A 176 1.71 -10.84 -0.08
C PRO A 176 0.43 -11.01 0.74
N TRP A 177 0.48 -10.63 2.01
CA TRP A 177 -0.71 -10.58 2.85
C TRP A 177 -1.53 -9.31 2.58
N TYR A 178 -2.82 -9.33 2.97
CA TYR A 178 -3.65 -8.12 2.93
C TYR A 178 -2.99 -6.97 3.70
N GLY A 179 -2.97 -5.79 3.11
CA GLY A 179 -2.37 -4.60 3.72
C GLY A 179 -0.85 -4.50 3.63
N VAL A 180 -0.16 -5.56 3.20
CA VAL A 180 1.29 -5.54 2.94
C VAL A 180 1.56 -5.25 1.47
N PHE A 181 2.53 -4.38 1.19
CA PHE A 181 2.85 -3.97 -0.17
C PHE A 181 3.32 -5.15 -1.03
N SER A 182 2.60 -5.40 -2.12
CA SER A 182 2.95 -6.47 -3.04
C SER A 182 4.07 -6.04 -4.01
N PRO A 183 5.13 -6.83 -4.22
CA PRO A 183 6.26 -6.52 -5.10
C PRO A 183 5.90 -6.71 -6.60
N VAL A 184 4.72 -6.23 -7.02
CA VAL A 184 4.26 -6.33 -8.43
C VAL A 184 5.14 -5.49 -9.37
N ARG A 185 5.74 -4.42 -8.86
CA ARG A 185 6.77 -3.64 -9.56
C ARG A 185 8.12 -4.24 -9.24
N GLY A 186 8.56 -5.21 -10.05
CA GLY A 186 9.80 -5.94 -9.82
C GLY A 186 11.09 -5.14 -10.02
N GLU A 187 11.01 -3.94 -10.62
CA GLU A 187 12.20 -3.17 -11.01
C GLU A 187 13.13 -2.86 -9.82
N TYR A 188 12.56 -2.50 -8.67
CA TYR A 188 13.36 -2.20 -7.49
C TYR A 188 14.01 -3.46 -6.87
N VAL A 189 13.36 -4.61 -7.01
CA VAL A 189 13.90 -5.89 -6.55
C VAL A 189 15.11 -6.27 -7.40
N GLU A 190 15.01 -6.06 -8.72
CA GLU A 190 16.09 -6.36 -9.66
C GLU A 190 17.30 -5.44 -9.45
N LEU A 191 17.09 -4.17 -9.07
CA LEU A 191 18.21 -3.30 -8.68
C LEU A 191 19.02 -3.88 -7.51
N VAL A 192 18.35 -4.44 -6.51
CA VAL A 192 19.01 -5.11 -5.37
C VAL A 192 19.65 -6.42 -5.80
N ALA A 193 19.01 -7.17 -6.70
CA ALA A 193 19.56 -8.42 -7.21
C ALA A 193 20.87 -8.23 -7.98
N GLN A 194 21.02 -7.13 -8.70
CA GLN A 194 22.16 -6.86 -9.59
C GLN A 194 23.26 -5.97 -8.97
N ALA A 195 22.94 -5.17 -7.94
CA ALA A 195 23.91 -4.28 -7.32
C ALA A 195 25.13 -5.06 -6.78
N PRO A 196 26.40 -4.61 -7.01
CA PRO A 196 27.56 -5.33 -6.53
C PRO A 196 27.63 -5.32 -5.00
N LEU A 197 27.69 -6.50 -4.38
CA LEU A 197 27.91 -6.63 -2.92
C LEU A 197 29.30 -6.13 -2.54
N PRO A 198 29.47 -5.49 -1.38
CA PRO A 198 30.79 -5.20 -0.82
C PRO A 198 31.61 -6.49 -0.70
N PRO A 199 32.92 -6.45 -1.00
CA PRO A 199 33.78 -7.64 -0.89
C PRO A 199 33.73 -8.24 0.52
N GLY A 200 33.45 -9.54 0.60
CA GLY A 200 33.42 -10.27 1.87
C GLY A 200 32.20 -9.99 2.75
N ALA A 201 31.17 -9.37 2.23
CA ALA A 201 29.92 -9.10 2.96
C ALA A 201 29.30 -10.39 3.53
N LYS A 202 28.94 -10.37 4.82
CA LYS A 202 28.39 -11.51 5.57
C LYS A 202 27.04 -11.23 6.20
N LEU A 203 26.76 -9.97 6.53
CA LEU A 203 25.54 -9.54 7.20
C LEU A 203 24.85 -8.42 6.43
N ALA A 204 23.55 -8.56 6.22
CA ALA A 204 22.72 -7.46 5.75
C ALA A 204 21.59 -7.12 6.71
N PHE A 205 21.18 -5.86 6.72
CA PHE A 205 19.93 -5.41 7.31
C PHE A 205 18.97 -4.99 6.20
N ASP A 206 17.71 -5.43 6.28
CA ASP A 206 16.60 -5.03 5.40
C ASP A 206 15.59 -4.22 6.23
N ILE A 207 15.55 -2.91 6.02
CA ILE A 207 14.80 -1.96 6.83
C ILE A 207 13.44 -1.69 6.18
N GLY A 208 12.35 -2.05 6.88
CA GLY A 208 11.00 -2.04 6.34
C GLY A 208 10.76 -3.23 5.41
N ALA A 209 10.91 -4.43 5.95
CA ALA A 209 10.94 -5.69 5.18
C ALA A 209 9.66 -5.97 4.37
N GLY A 210 8.50 -5.48 4.80
CA GLY A 210 7.23 -5.72 4.13
C GLY A 210 6.95 -7.20 3.90
N THR A 211 7.03 -7.67 2.65
CA THR A 211 6.87 -9.09 2.29
C THR A 211 8.12 -9.95 2.52
N GLY A 212 9.26 -9.37 2.90
CA GLY A 212 10.55 -10.06 3.00
C GLY A 212 11.23 -10.33 1.66
N VAL A 213 10.77 -9.69 0.57
CA VAL A 213 11.32 -9.94 -0.78
C VAL A 213 12.78 -9.55 -0.90
N LEU A 214 13.19 -8.39 -0.38
CA LEU A 214 14.58 -7.92 -0.47
C LEU A 214 15.51 -8.78 0.41
N SER A 215 15.08 -9.12 1.61
CA SER A 215 15.77 -10.04 2.50
C SER A 215 16.02 -11.40 1.82
N SER A 216 14.99 -11.94 1.16
CA SER A 216 15.07 -13.21 0.44
C SER A 216 16.04 -13.13 -0.74
N VAL A 217 16.01 -12.03 -1.50
CA VAL A 217 16.96 -11.79 -2.60
C VAL A 217 18.39 -11.71 -2.09
N LEU A 218 18.65 -10.98 -0.99
CA LEU A 218 19.99 -10.87 -0.40
C LEU A 218 20.51 -12.24 0.09
N ALA A 219 19.66 -13.05 0.73
CA ALA A 219 20.02 -14.40 1.14
C ALA A 219 20.33 -15.31 -0.06
N ARG A 220 19.52 -15.28 -1.14
CA ARG A 220 19.75 -16.05 -2.38
C ARG A 220 21.04 -15.61 -3.10
N ARG A 221 21.46 -14.36 -2.93
CA ARG A 221 22.75 -13.86 -3.43
C ARG A 221 23.95 -14.35 -2.65
N GLY A 222 23.77 -15.16 -1.62
CA GLY A 222 24.84 -15.79 -0.85
C GLY A 222 25.24 -15.07 0.43
N LEU A 223 24.47 -14.06 0.88
CA LEU A 223 24.69 -13.48 2.21
C LEU A 223 24.31 -14.50 3.29
N PRO A 224 25.26 -14.87 4.18
CA PRO A 224 25.01 -15.90 5.19
C PRO A 224 23.94 -15.53 6.20
N ARG A 225 23.78 -14.24 6.49
CA ARG A 225 22.81 -13.73 7.46
C ARG A 225 22.17 -12.44 6.97
N VAL A 226 20.85 -12.35 7.10
CA VAL A 226 20.06 -11.15 6.87
C VAL A 226 19.15 -10.93 8.06
N VAL A 227 19.15 -9.73 8.63
CA VAL A 227 18.20 -9.31 9.67
C VAL A 227 17.24 -8.32 9.04
N ALA A 228 15.96 -8.68 8.99
CA ALA A 228 14.90 -7.89 8.39
C ALA A 228 14.00 -7.28 9.47
N THR A 229 13.76 -5.99 9.39
CA THR A 229 12.97 -5.27 10.39
C THR A 229 11.70 -4.68 9.81
N ASP A 230 10.64 -4.66 10.60
CA ASP A 230 9.44 -3.89 10.32
C ASP A 230 8.75 -3.50 11.65
N MET A 231 7.90 -2.48 11.62
CA MET A 231 7.07 -2.09 12.76
C MET A 231 5.70 -2.76 12.74
N ASP A 232 5.20 -3.09 11.56
CA ASP A 232 3.85 -3.65 11.35
C ASP A 232 3.85 -5.16 11.57
N GLU A 233 3.05 -5.64 12.53
CA GLU A 233 2.92 -7.07 12.83
C GLU A 233 2.44 -7.89 11.64
N ARG A 234 1.61 -7.32 10.78
CA ARG A 234 1.12 -7.97 9.55
C ARG A 234 2.25 -8.14 8.54
N ALA A 235 3.11 -7.13 8.38
CA ALA A 235 4.31 -7.20 7.55
C ALA A 235 5.30 -8.24 8.09
N LEU A 236 5.55 -8.24 9.41
CA LEU A 236 6.41 -9.23 10.05
C LEU A 236 5.90 -10.66 9.85
N GLY A 237 4.59 -10.88 10.00
CA GLY A 237 3.95 -12.19 9.75
C GLY A 237 4.09 -12.61 8.29
N CYS A 238 3.85 -11.68 7.36
CA CYS A 238 4.00 -11.90 5.93
C CYS A 238 5.44 -12.26 5.54
N ALA A 239 6.42 -11.52 6.07
CA ALA A 239 7.84 -11.78 5.81
C ALA A 239 8.26 -13.16 6.31
N ARG A 240 7.85 -13.55 7.54
CA ARG A 240 8.13 -14.88 8.08
C ARG A 240 7.54 -16.00 7.22
N ASP A 241 6.28 -15.89 6.81
CA ASP A 241 5.60 -16.85 5.94
C ASP A 241 6.36 -17.03 4.60
N ASN A 242 6.75 -15.94 3.95
CA ASN A 242 7.49 -16.00 2.70
C ASN A 242 8.91 -16.56 2.88
N VAL A 243 9.63 -16.14 3.90
CA VAL A 243 10.99 -16.64 4.22
C VAL A 243 10.97 -18.15 4.50
N GLU A 244 9.96 -18.64 5.21
CA GLU A 244 9.77 -20.07 5.49
C GLU A 244 9.46 -20.85 4.21
N ARG A 245 8.52 -20.36 3.37
CA ARG A 245 8.19 -20.98 2.07
C ARG A 245 9.37 -21.08 1.13
N LEU A 246 10.27 -20.10 1.14
CA LEU A 246 11.48 -20.07 0.34
C LEU A 246 12.62 -20.92 0.94
N GLY A 247 12.44 -21.51 2.13
CA GLY A 247 13.44 -22.29 2.83
C GLY A 247 14.62 -21.46 3.36
N LEU A 248 14.39 -20.17 3.64
CA LEU A 248 15.45 -19.21 4.02
C LEU A 248 15.48 -18.89 5.53
N SER A 249 14.67 -19.54 6.37
CA SER A 249 14.54 -19.27 7.82
C SER A 249 15.86 -19.43 8.60
N LYS A 250 16.85 -20.13 8.07
CA LYS A 250 18.19 -20.25 8.69
C LYS A 250 19.09 -19.05 8.41
N GLN A 251 18.81 -18.29 7.36
CA GLN A 251 19.62 -17.17 6.89
C GLN A 251 18.94 -15.82 7.17
N VAL A 252 17.59 -15.76 7.20
CA VAL A 252 16.82 -14.54 7.36
C VAL A 252 16.12 -14.55 8.71
N GLU A 253 16.44 -13.58 9.54
CA GLU A 253 15.83 -13.33 10.84
C GLU A 253 14.87 -12.13 10.72
N ILE A 254 13.62 -12.29 11.17
CA ILE A 254 12.57 -11.24 11.12
C ILE A 254 12.35 -10.67 12.52
N VAL A 255 12.67 -9.40 12.70
CA VAL A 255 12.69 -8.70 13.99
C VAL A 255 11.75 -7.50 13.97
N LYS A 256 11.01 -7.27 15.04
CA LYS A 256 10.23 -6.05 15.21
C LYS A 256 11.14 -4.91 15.69
N ALA A 257 11.29 -3.87 14.87
CA ALA A 257 12.05 -2.68 15.24
C ALA A 257 11.54 -1.44 14.48
N ASP A 258 11.69 -0.27 15.10
CA ASP A 258 11.50 1.03 14.41
C ASP A 258 12.80 1.39 13.69
N LEU A 259 12.87 1.04 12.42
CA LEU A 259 14.01 1.11 11.53
C LEU A 259 15.06 0.02 11.80
N PHE A 260 16.14 0.35 12.50
CA PHE A 260 17.33 -0.51 12.56
C PHE A 260 17.27 -1.56 13.68
N PRO A 261 17.82 -2.75 13.44
CA PRO A 261 18.16 -3.70 14.50
C PRO A 261 19.43 -3.25 15.22
N GLU A 262 19.80 -3.91 16.29
CA GLU A 262 21.08 -3.68 16.96
C GLU A 262 22.28 -4.10 16.11
N GLY A 263 23.39 -3.37 16.24
CA GLY A 263 24.67 -3.69 15.61
C GLY A 263 24.89 -2.99 14.27
N GLN A 264 25.83 -3.54 13.50
CA GLN A 264 26.29 -3.00 12.21
C GLN A 264 26.29 -4.12 11.16
N ALA A 265 26.02 -3.78 9.90
CA ALA A 265 25.99 -4.72 8.79
C ALA A 265 26.85 -4.21 7.61
N ASP A 266 27.24 -5.15 6.75
CA ASP A 266 28.01 -4.87 5.54
C ASP A 266 27.14 -4.24 4.45
N VAL A 267 25.84 -4.58 4.45
CA VAL A 267 24.82 -3.99 3.58
C VAL A 267 23.60 -3.63 4.41
N VAL A 268 23.13 -2.40 4.28
CA VAL A 268 21.87 -1.96 4.91
C VAL A 268 20.95 -1.45 3.81
N VAL A 269 19.93 -2.24 3.43
CA VAL A 269 18.98 -1.88 2.38
C VAL A 269 17.70 -1.32 2.98
N CYS A 270 17.12 -0.33 2.30
CA CYS A 270 15.81 0.22 2.61
C CYS A 270 15.08 0.64 1.33
N ASN A 271 13.83 0.22 1.21
CA ASN A 271 12.89 0.74 0.22
C ASN A 271 11.77 1.51 0.97
N PRO A 272 12.01 2.74 1.42
CA PRO A 272 11.02 3.51 2.17
C PRO A 272 9.86 3.92 1.25
N PRO A 273 8.71 4.35 1.79
CA PRO A 273 7.67 4.95 0.97
C PRO A 273 8.20 6.19 0.23
N TRP A 274 7.88 6.31 -1.06
CA TRP A 274 8.55 7.28 -1.94
C TRP A 274 7.99 8.69 -1.92
N LEU A 275 6.70 8.83 -1.54
CA LEU A 275 6.00 10.12 -1.64
C LEU A 275 5.74 10.72 -0.25
N PRO A 276 6.16 11.97 0.00
CA PRO A 276 5.76 12.70 1.19
C PRO A 276 4.24 12.93 1.16
N GLY A 277 3.51 12.40 2.13
CA GLY A 277 2.07 12.54 2.19
C GLY A 277 1.46 11.71 3.32
N LYS A 278 0.19 11.99 3.67
CA LYS A 278 -0.53 11.24 4.70
C LYS A 278 -1.24 10.03 4.07
N PRO A 279 -1.00 8.80 4.54
CA PRO A 279 -1.74 7.64 4.08
C PRO A 279 -3.21 7.71 4.52
N SER A 280 -4.11 7.12 3.74
CA SER A 280 -5.55 7.03 4.01
C SER A 280 -6.07 5.59 4.12
N SER A 281 -5.18 4.61 3.98
CA SER A 281 -5.48 3.18 4.15
C SER A 281 -4.20 2.43 4.52
N ALA A 282 -4.32 1.20 5.04
CA ALA A 282 -3.18 0.39 5.45
C ALA A 282 -2.12 0.23 4.36
N ILE A 283 -2.51 -0.10 3.13
CA ILE A 283 -1.57 -0.28 2.01
C ILE A 283 -0.89 1.03 1.59
N GLU A 284 -1.49 2.17 1.87
CA GLU A 284 -0.90 3.47 1.54
C GLU A 284 0.28 3.87 2.44
N TYR A 285 0.45 3.24 3.61
CA TYR A 285 1.66 3.42 4.43
C TYR A 285 2.94 2.98 3.71
N ALA A 286 2.84 2.05 2.77
CA ALA A 286 3.97 1.66 1.93
C ALA A 286 4.24 2.60 0.73
N ILE A 287 3.37 3.60 0.51
CA ILE A 287 3.48 4.55 -0.61
C ILE A 287 3.79 5.96 -0.11
N TYR A 288 3.18 6.34 1.02
CA TYR A 288 3.23 7.68 1.58
C TYR A 288 3.96 7.70 2.91
N ASP A 289 4.99 8.54 2.99
CA ASP A 289 5.82 8.79 4.17
C ASP A 289 5.60 10.24 4.64
N PRO A 290 4.76 10.47 5.67
CA PRO A 290 4.55 11.82 6.17
C PRO A 290 5.86 12.50 6.55
N ASP A 291 6.09 13.68 6.00
CA ASP A 291 7.31 14.49 6.23
C ASP A 291 8.62 13.75 5.90
N SER A 292 8.56 12.72 5.06
CA SER A 292 9.69 11.80 4.77
C SER A 292 10.34 11.22 6.02
N ARG A 293 9.53 10.86 7.04
CA ARG A 293 10.01 10.38 8.34
C ARG A 293 10.88 9.13 8.23
N MET A 294 10.42 8.13 7.51
CA MET A 294 11.16 6.87 7.35
C MET A 294 12.44 7.09 6.54
N LEU A 295 12.35 7.82 5.43
CA LEU A 295 13.51 8.15 4.60
C LEU A 295 14.57 8.92 5.40
N ARG A 296 14.17 9.95 6.14
CA ARG A 296 15.09 10.76 6.97
C ARG A 296 15.66 9.97 8.13
N GLY A 297 14.84 9.14 8.77
CA GLY A 297 15.26 8.25 9.85
C GLY A 297 16.29 7.22 9.36
N PHE A 298 16.05 6.62 8.19
CA PHE A 298 17.01 5.72 7.56
C PHE A 298 18.34 6.41 7.27
N VAL A 299 18.31 7.52 6.55
CA VAL A 299 19.55 8.26 6.20
C VAL A 299 20.28 8.72 7.47
N GLY A 300 19.56 9.26 8.46
CA GLY A 300 20.16 9.77 9.71
C GLY A 300 20.78 8.70 10.60
N GLY A 301 20.20 7.48 10.62
CA GLY A 301 20.71 6.36 11.44
C GLY A 301 21.74 5.49 10.72
N LEU A 302 21.85 5.57 9.39
CA LEU A 302 22.61 4.65 8.58
C LEU A 302 24.08 4.56 8.98
N LYS A 303 24.73 5.68 9.24
CA LYS A 303 26.18 5.73 9.62
C LYS A 303 26.49 4.86 10.86
N ALA A 304 25.61 4.85 11.84
CA ALA A 304 25.80 4.08 13.07
C ALA A 304 25.65 2.57 12.87
N HIS A 305 24.96 2.16 11.82
CA HIS A 305 24.61 0.76 11.52
C HIS A 305 25.40 0.16 10.34
N LEU A 306 26.35 0.91 9.77
CA LEU A 306 27.26 0.39 8.75
C LEU A 306 28.55 -0.15 9.39
N ALA A 307 28.91 -1.39 9.05
CA ALA A 307 30.22 -1.92 9.35
C ALA A 307 31.30 -1.16 8.58
N PRO A 308 32.59 -1.20 9.02
CA PRO A 308 33.69 -0.60 8.27
C PRO A 308 33.72 -1.11 6.82
N GLY A 309 33.64 -0.20 5.86
CA GLY A 309 33.57 -0.52 4.42
C GLY A 309 32.20 -0.99 3.92
N GLY A 310 31.19 -1.02 4.78
CA GLY A 310 29.81 -1.35 4.43
C GLY A 310 29.10 -0.29 3.59
N GLU A 311 27.98 -0.65 3.01
CA GLU A 311 27.18 0.21 2.15
C GLU A 311 25.72 0.26 2.59
N GLY A 312 25.15 1.48 2.58
CA GLY A 312 23.71 1.70 2.63
C GLY A 312 23.12 1.68 1.23
N TRP A 313 22.07 0.93 1.01
CA TRP A 313 21.36 0.82 -0.25
C TRP A 313 19.96 1.41 -0.12
N LEU A 314 19.80 2.66 -0.55
CA LEU A 314 18.52 3.37 -0.52
C LEU A 314 17.84 3.22 -1.89
N ILE A 315 16.65 2.62 -1.89
CA ILE A 315 15.81 2.54 -3.09
C ILE A 315 14.80 3.68 -3.06
N LEU A 316 14.77 4.49 -4.11
CA LEU A 316 13.90 5.66 -4.16
C LEU A 316 13.52 6.01 -5.59
N SER A 317 12.25 6.33 -5.81
CA SER A 317 11.79 6.96 -7.04
C SER A 317 11.95 8.49 -6.97
N ASP A 318 12.29 9.10 -8.09
CA ASP A 318 12.32 10.55 -8.23
C ASP A 318 10.95 11.17 -8.54
N LEU A 319 9.87 10.38 -8.49
CA LEU A 319 8.50 10.87 -8.69
C LEU A 319 8.15 12.04 -7.76
N ALA A 320 8.63 12.02 -6.50
CA ALA A 320 8.44 13.13 -5.56
C ALA A 320 9.06 14.45 -6.06
N GLU A 321 10.17 14.36 -6.78
CA GLU A 321 10.85 15.51 -7.37
C GLU A 321 10.03 16.08 -8.53
N HIS A 322 9.57 15.22 -9.46
CA HIS A 322 8.71 15.62 -10.57
C HIS A 322 7.36 16.19 -10.13
N LEU A 323 6.87 15.77 -8.95
CA LEU A 323 5.66 16.32 -8.34
C LEU A 323 5.91 17.59 -7.51
N GLY A 324 7.17 18.02 -7.33
CA GLY A 324 7.54 19.17 -6.51
C GLY A 324 7.31 18.98 -5.01
N LEU A 325 7.29 17.72 -4.53
CA LEU A 325 7.05 17.36 -3.13
C LEU A 325 8.35 17.26 -2.31
N ARG A 326 9.46 17.00 -2.96
CA ARG A 326 10.81 16.95 -2.42
C ARG A 326 11.77 17.27 -3.56
N THR A 327 12.87 17.98 -3.28
CA THR A 327 13.89 18.23 -4.30
C THR A 327 15.07 17.26 -4.18
N ARG A 328 15.84 17.13 -5.25
CA ARG A 328 17.09 16.36 -5.26
C ARG A 328 18.11 16.93 -4.27
N GLU A 329 18.20 18.26 -4.18
CA GLU A 329 19.09 18.97 -3.27
C GLU A 329 18.75 18.69 -1.81
N GLN A 330 17.45 18.57 -1.46
CA GLN A 330 17.02 18.19 -0.12
C GLN A 330 17.48 16.78 0.23
N LEU A 331 17.34 15.81 -0.68
CA LEU A 331 17.80 14.43 -0.47
C LEU A 331 19.33 14.40 -0.26
N LEU A 332 20.09 15.03 -1.17
CA LEU A 332 21.54 15.10 -1.07
C LEU A 332 22.01 15.84 0.18
N GLY A 333 21.29 16.89 0.58
CA GLY A 333 21.54 17.61 1.83
C GLY A 333 21.38 16.75 3.07
N TRP A 334 20.35 15.89 3.13
CA TRP A 334 20.16 14.93 4.24
C TRP A 334 21.27 13.88 4.27
N ILE A 335 21.68 13.36 3.11
CA ILE A 335 22.78 12.38 3.00
C ILE A 335 24.09 13.00 3.52
N ALA A 336 24.44 14.18 3.05
CA ALA A 336 25.65 14.89 3.48
C ALA A 336 25.63 15.24 4.99
N ALA A 337 24.49 15.75 5.50
CA ALA A 337 24.33 16.08 6.91
C ALA A 337 24.45 14.85 7.84
N ALA A 338 24.13 13.65 7.35
CA ALA A 338 24.32 12.39 8.07
C ALA A 338 25.78 11.87 8.03
N GLY A 339 26.70 12.60 7.41
CA GLY A 339 28.11 12.18 7.21
C GLY A 339 28.25 11.01 6.25
N LEU A 340 27.39 11.00 5.22
CA LEU A 340 27.37 9.97 4.17
C LEU A 340 27.70 10.61 2.82
N ALA A 341 28.26 9.80 1.93
CA ALA A 341 28.53 10.16 0.55
C ALA A 341 27.87 9.16 -0.41
N VAL A 342 27.48 9.62 -1.60
CA VAL A 342 27.00 8.76 -2.68
C VAL A 342 28.18 8.09 -3.35
N ALA A 343 28.34 6.77 -3.17
CA ALA A 343 29.38 5.96 -3.79
C ALA A 343 29.02 5.49 -5.21
N GLY A 344 27.70 5.46 -5.52
CA GLY A 344 27.19 5.07 -6.83
C GLY A 344 25.67 5.08 -6.87
N ARG A 345 25.12 4.94 -8.09
CA ARG A 345 23.68 4.89 -8.32
C ARG A 345 23.37 3.97 -9.51
N HIS A 346 22.36 3.12 -9.34
CA HIS A 346 21.81 2.28 -10.39
C HIS A 346 20.37 2.71 -10.66
N ASP A 347 20.05 2.98 -11.91
CA ASP A 347 18.77 3.55 -12.33
C ASP A 347 17.99 2.55 -13.20
N VAL A 348 16.66 2.54 -13.02
CA VAL A 348 15.75 1.80 -13.90
C VAL A 348 14.48 2.62 -14.13
N ARG A 349 13.93 2.55 -15.33
CA ARG A 349 12.64 3.16 -15.64
C ARG A 349 11.50 2.17 -15.38
N PRO A 350 10.38 2.61 -14.80
CA PRO A 350 9.21 1.78 -14.64
C PRO A 350 8.69 1.27 -15.98
N THR A 351 8.35 -0.01 -16.04
CA THR A 351 7.82 -0.67 -17.24
C THR A 351 6.31 -0.96 -17.17
N HIS A 352 5.67 -0.67 -16.04
CA HIS A 352 4.26 -0.97 -15.81
C HIS A 352 3.32 -0.04 -16.61
N ALA A 353 2.13 -0.54 -16.98
CA ALA A 353 1.16 0.16 -17.83
C ALA A 353 0.73 1.55 -17.32
N LYS A 354 0.67 1.76 -15.99
CA LYS A 354 0.34 3.08 -15.41
C LYS A 354 1.35 4.18 -15.71
N ALA A 355 2.61 3.85 -15.98
CA ALA A 355 3.62 4.85 -16.34
C ALA A 355 3.32 5.47 -17.72
N PHE A 356 2.59 4.72 -18.58
CA PHE A 356 2.25 5.11 -19.96
C PHE A 356 0.79 5.54 -20.13
N ASP A 357 -0.01 5.59 -19.06
CA ASP A 357 -1.42 5.98 -19.11
C ASP A 357 -1.54 7.50 -19.28
N GLY A 358 -1.78 7.95 -20.50
CA GLY A 358 -1.95 9.37 -20.83
C GLY A 358 -3.21 10.02 -20.23
N GLU A 359 -4.17 9.25 -19.73
CA GLU A 359 -5.34 9.76 -19.03
C GLU A 359 -5.09 9.99 -17.53
N ASP A 360 -3.99 9.46 -16.97
CA ASP A 360 -3.62 9.71 -15.59
C ASP A 360 -3.33 11.21 -15.38
N PRO A 361 -3.99 11.89 -14.44
CA PRO A 361 -3.71 13.30 -14.12
C PRO A 361 -2.26 13.59 -13.75
N LEU A 362 -1.49 12.58 -13.34
CA LEU A 362 -0.08 12.68 -12.97
C LEU A 362 0.85 12.11 -14.06
N HIS A 363 0.33 11.83 -15.27
CA HIS A 363 1.08 11.22 -16.35
C HIS A 363 2.39 11.95 -16.66
N ALA A 364 2.37 13.29 -16.71
CA ALA A 364 3.56 14.09 -17.00
C ALA A 364 4.72 13.82 -16.01
N ALA A 365 4.42 13.61 -14.72
CA ALA A 365 5.42 13.26 -13.72
C ALA A 365 5.80 11.76 -13.80
N ARG A 366 4.81 10.89 -13.97
CA ARG A 366 5.04 9.43 -14.02
C ARG A 366 5.83 8.96 -15.23
N SER A 367 5.65 9.61 -16.38
CA SER A 367 6.40 9.27 -17.61
C SER A 367 7.89 9.62 -17.54
N LEU A 368 8.26 10.50 -16.61
CA LEU A 368 9.66 10.89 -16.34
C LEU A 368 10.28 10.08 -15.20
N GLU A 369 9.46 9.32 -14.45
CA GLU A 369 9.87 8.59 -13.25
C GLU A 369 11.05 7.66 -13.50
N VAL A 370 12.05 7.75 -12.61
CA VAL A 370 13.19 6.85 -12.53
C VAL A 370 13.27 6.30 -11.11
N THR A 371 13.35 4.98 -10.98
CA THR A 371 13.63 4.31 -9.71
C THR A 371 15.13 4.07 -9.62
N SER A 372 15.73 4.49 -8.51
CA SER A 372 17.17 4.43 -8.30
C SER A 372 17.51 3.64 -7.03
N LEU A 373 18.55 2.82 -7.09
CA LEU A 373 19.25 2.31 -5.93
C LEU A 373 20.49 3.19 -5.71
N TRP A 374 20.48 3.96 -4.63
CA TRP A 374 21.59 4.79 -4.19
C TRP A 374 22.51 4.00 -3.28
N ARG A 375 23.78 3.88 -3.64
CA ARG A 375 24.80 3.26 -2.80
C ARG A 375 25.48 4.36 -1.98
N LEU A 376 25.32 4.29 -0.67
CA LEU A 376 25.79 5.27 0.30
C LEU A 376 26.92 4.66 1.13
N ARG A 377 27.95 5.47 1.42
CA ARG A 377 29.06 5.09 2.31
C ARG A 377 29.28 6.21 3.34
N VAL A 378 29.96 5.87 4.42
CA VAL A 378 30.48 6.89 5.34
C VAL A 378 31.46 7.77 4.60
N ALA A 379 31.29 9.11 4.71
CA ALA A 379 32.10 10.12 4.03
C ALA A 379 33.53 10.23 4.61
#